data_f5029fbe3c4510caf6e361092c13df19
#
_entry.id   f5029fbe3c4510caf6e361092c13df19
#
_cell.length_a   1.000
_cell.length_b   1.000
_cell.length_c   1.000
_cell.angle_alpha   90.00
_cell.angle_beta   90.00
_cell.angle_gamma   90.00
#
_symmetry.space_group_name_H-M   'P 1'
#
loop_
_entity.id
_entity.type
_entity.pdbx_description
1 polymer ?
#
loop_
_entity_poly.entity_id
_entity_poly.type
_entity_poly.pdbx_seq_one_letter_code
_entity_poly.pdbx_strand_id
1 'polypeptide(L)'
;MKICVLFGGPHKNGNTAKLLAKVLDGAKSQGHSVELFHLVDMDIRPCKGCMACKKPKANGCVQKDDMVKIYEPLRQCDLLILASPMYWWNLAGPLKDAVDRFFAMPFAAGREQSIFAGKKLMLVMTSGQAAEHDGREGLELILQKMCQFTGMTWLGTVTAGTNDKSLDEQPQVLEKAYAIGAGL
;
A
#
# COMPACT_ATOMS: atom_id res chain seq x y z
N MET A 1 10.10 -3.16 13.36
CA MET A 1 9.27 -2.07 12.77
C MET A 1 7.79 -2.39 12.93
N LYS A 2 6.95 -1.35 12.95
CA LYS A 2 5.48 -1.47 12.78
C LYS A 2 5.15 -1.35 11.29
N ILE A 3 4.49 -2.34 10.74
CA ILE A 3 4.14 -2.40 9.32
C ILE A 3 2.62 -2.23 9.19
N CYS A 4 2.17 -1.20 8.48
CA CYS A 4 0.78 -1.02 8.09
C CYS A 4 0.60 -1.52 6.65
N VAL A 5 -0.37 -2.39 6.42
CA VAL A 5 -0.64 -2.99 5.11
C VAL A 5 -2.04 -2.62 4.64
N LEU A 6 -2.13 -1.99 3.48
CA LEU A 6 -3.39 -1.72 2.80
C LEU A 6 -3.51 -2.68 1.61
N PHE A 7 -4.39 -3.66 1.72
CA PHE A 7 -4.61 -4.68 0.69
C PHE A 7 -5.93 -4.41 -0.06
N GLY A 8 -5.80 -4.03 -1.33
CA GLY A 8 -6.93 -3.71 -2.23
C GLY A 8 -7.34 -4.83 -3.17
N GLY A 9 -6.72 -6.02 -3.07
CA GLY A 9 -7.11 -7.15 -3.91
C GLY A 9 -8.46 -7.74 -3.51
N PRO A 10 -9.32 -8.16 -4.48
CA PRO A 10 -10.66 -8.65 -4.19
C PRO A 10 -10.69 -10.04 -3.53
N HIS A 11 -9.63 -10.81 -3.65
CA HIS A 11 -9.59 -12.20 -3.20
C HIS A 11 -8.57 -12.40 -2.09
N LYS A 12 -9.03 -12.82 -0.89
CA LYS A 12 -8.17 -13.07 0.29
C LYS A 12 -7.14 -14.18 0.09
N ASN A 13 -7.37 -15.07 -0.85
CA ASN A 13 -6.48 -16.20 -1.19
C ASN A 13 -5.99 -16.12 -2.65
N GLY A 14 -6.15 -14.96 -3.30
CA GLY A 14 -5.67 -14.72 -4.66
C GLY A 14 -4.14 -14.55 -4.75
N ASN A 15 -3.62 -14.43 -5.95
CA ASN A 15 -2.19 -14.34 -6.20
C ASN A 15 -1.53 -13.17 -5.43
N THR A 16 -2.13 -11.98 -5.43
CA THR A 16 -1.59 -10.84 -4.66
C THR A 16 -1.55 -11.13 -3.16
N ALA A 17 -2.59 -11.80 -2.63
CA ALA A 17 -2.63 -12.17 -1.20
C ALA A 17 -1.53 -13.18 -0.85
N LYS A 18 -1.28 -14.18 -1.72
CA LYS A 18 -0.21 -15.18 -1.53
C LYS A 18 1.17 -14.53 -1.58
N LEU A 19 1.40 -13.64 -2.54
CA LEU A 19 2.67 -12.89 -2.64
C LEU A 19 2.90 -12.03 -1.40
N LEU A 20 1.87 -11.27 -1.01
CA LEU A 20 1.89 -10.44 0.20
C LEU A 20 2.17 -11.28 1.46
N ALA A 21 1.50 -12.43 1.61
CA ALA A 21 1.68 -13.31 2.76
C ALA A 21 3.16 -13.71 2.92
N LYS A 22 3.86 -14.03 1.83
CA LYS A 22 5.29 -14.38 1.88
C LYS A 22 6.18 -13.22 2.32
N VAL A 23 5.91 -12.00 1.84
CA VAL A 23 6.61 -10.80 2.33
C VAL A 23 6.36 -10.63 3.83
N LEU A 24 5.12 -10.78 4.28
CA LEU A 24 4.76 -10.62 5.69
C LEU A 24 5.31 -11.74 6.57
N ASP A 25 5.38 -12.98 6.08
CA ASP A 25 6.01 -14.10 6.80
C ASP A 25 7.50 -13.81 7.05
N GLY A 26 8.21 -13.32 6.01
CA GLY A 26 9.60 -12.88 6.15
C GLY A 26 9.75 -11.75 7.17
N ALA A 27 8.93 -10.72 7.08
CA ALA A 27 8.96 -9.60 8.02
C ALA A 27 8.69 -10.03 9.47
N LYS A 28 7.69 -10.90 9.69
CA LYS A 28 7.36 -11.43 11.01
C LYS A 28 8.48 -12.29 11.59
N SER A 29 9.22 -13.04 10.76
CA SER A 29 10.38 -13.83 11.21
C SER A 29 11.48 -12.98 11.83
N GLN A 30 11.52 -11.69 11.49
CA GLN A 30 12.44 -10.69 12.06
C GLN A 30 11.81 -9.88 13.21
N GLY A 31 10.67 -10.32 13.75
CA GLY A 31 10.02 -9.67 14.88
C GLY A 31 9.25 -8.39 14.53
N HIS A 32 8.95 -8.14 13.26
CA HIS A 32 8.16 -6.98 12.87
C HIS A 32 6.66 -7.20 13.17
N SER A 33 5.99 -6.17 13.70
CA SER A 33 4.54 -6.20 13.90
C SER A 33 3.82 -5.76 12.63
N VAL A 34 2.73 -6.44 12.29
CA VAL A 34 1.96 -6.21 11.06
C VAL A 34 0.50 -5.96 11.41
N GLU A 35 -0.04 -4.86 10.90
CA GLU A 35 -1.46 -4.57 10.90
C GLU A 35 -1.95 -4.50 9.47
N LEU A 36 -2.87 -5.40 9.09
CA LEU A 36 -3.35 -5.57 7.72
C LEU A 36 -4.83 -5.21 7.61
N PHE A 37 -5.14 -4.34 6.66
CA PHE A 37 -6.49 -3.93 6.28
C PHE A 37 -6.84 -4.48 4.91
N HIS A 38 -7.85 -5.36 4.84
CA HIS A 38 -8.39 -5.84 3.58
C HIS A 38 -9.52 -4.92 3.14
N LEU A 39 -9.21 -4.00 2.24
CA LEU A 39 -10.03 -2.82 1.95
C LEU A 39 -11.36 -3.14 1.29
N VAL A 40 -11.48 -4.28 0.61
CA VAL A 40 -12.76 -4.70 0.00
C VAL A 40 -13.81 -5.12 1.02
N ASP A 41 -13.40 -5.43 2.26
CA ASP A 41 -14.31 -5.73 3.37
C ASP A 41 -14.70 -4.47 4.16
N MET A 42 -14.21 -3.30 3.76
CA MET A 42 -14.37 -2.04 4.49
C MET A 42 -15.24 -1.06 3.71
N ASP A 43 -16.08 -0.30 4.39
CA ASP A 43 -16.78 0.84 3.79
C ASP A 43 -15.81 2.04 3.72
N ILE A 44 -15.05 2.13 2.64
CA ILE A 44 -14.17 3.27 2.35
C ILE A 44 -14.69 3.96 1.10
N ARG A 45 -15.24 5.14 1.27
CA ARG A 45 -15.78 5.93 0.16
C ARG A 45 -14.71 6.81 -0.46
N PRO A 46 -14.74 7.05 -1.77
CA PRO A 46 -13.78 7.89 -2.47
C PRO A 46 -13.73 9.31 -1.90
N CYS A 47 -12.60 9.98 -2.11
CA CYS A 47 -12.45 11.38 -1.71
C CYS A 47 -13.42 12.27 -2.49
N LYS A 48 -14.22 13.08 -1.78
CA LYS A 48 -15.19 14.01 -2.40
C LYS A 48 -14.59 15.33 -2.89
N GLY A 49 -13.29 15.57 -2.67
CA GLY A 49 -12.66 16.84 -3.02
C GLY A 49 -13.21 18.06 -2.26
N CYS A 50 -13.95 17.88 -1.19
CA CYS A 50 -14.71 18.95 -0.51
C CYS A 50 -13.85 19.92 0.32
N MET A 51 -12.55 19.68 0.44
CA MET A 51 -11.57 20.49 1.18
C MET A 51 -11.88 20.72 2.68
N ALA A 52 -12.89 20.05 3.23
CA ALA A 52 -13.29 20.23 4.62
C ALA A 52 -12.18 19.86 5.62
N CYS A 53 -11.35 18.86 5.27
CA CYS A 53 -10.19 18.44 6.08
C CYS A 53 -9.03 19.47 6.11
N LYS A 54 -9.09 20.51 5.30
CA LYS A 54 -8.07 21.58 5.23
C LYS A 54 -8.55 22.90 5.86
N LYS A 55 -9.80 22.96 6.32
CA LYS A 55 -10.31 24.15 7.02
C LYS A 55 -9.60 24.36 8.37
N PRO A 56 -9.49 25.62 8.85
CA PRO A 56 -8.99 25.87 10.20
C PRO A 56 -9.76 25.02 11.24
N LYS A 57 -9.04 24.42 12.17
CA LYS A 57 -9.59 23.54 13.23
C LYS A 57 -10.20 22.22 12.71
N ALA A 58 -10.00 21.84 11.43
CA ALA A 58 -10.41 20.52 10.96
C ALA A 58 -9.62 19.41 11.67
N ASN A 59 -10.32 18.38 12.09
CA ASN A 59 -9.72 17.18 12.70
C ASN A 59 -9.84 15.98 11.75
N GLY A 60 -9.20 16.08 10.58
CA GLY A 60 -9.20 15.02 9.57
C GLY A 60 -10.40 15.08 8.62
N CYS A 61 -10.74 13.95 8.02
CA CYS A 61 -11.81 13.85 7.04
C CYS A 61 -13.19 13.92 7.69
N VAL A 62 -14.14 14.60 7.03
CA VAL A 62 -15.53 14.71 7.50
C VAL A 62 -16.38 13.47 7.15
N GLN A 63 -15.90 12.59 6.26
CA GLN A 63 -16.61 11.35 5.95
C GLN A 63 -16.46 10.38 7.12
N LYS A 64 -17.60 9.87 7.60
CA LYS A 64 -17.66 8.86 8.65
C LYS A 64 -17.77 7.49 7.99
N ASP A 65 -16.64 6.87 7.76
CA ASP A 65 -16.50 5.54 7.15
C ASP A 65 -15.31 4.81 7.79
N ASP A 66 -15.01 3.61 7.32
CA ASP A 66 -13.96 2.78 7.91
C ASP A 66 -12.54 3.33 7.77
N MET A 67 -12.34 4.40 6.99
CA MET A 67 -11.04 5.06 6.89
C MET A 67 -10.54 5.57 8.26
N VAL A 68 -11.45 5.82 9.21
CA VAL A 68 -11.05 6.24 10.57
C VAL A 68 -10.20 5.17 11.29
N LYS A 69 -10.40 3.88 10.96
CA LYS A 69 -9.64 2.76 11.53
C LYS A 69 -8.20 2.70 11.00
N ILE A 70 -7.95 3.31 9.84
CA ILE A 70 -6.66 3.26 9.13
C ILE A 70 -5.76 4.46 9.49
N TYR A 71 -6.34 5.62 9.81
CA TYR A 71 -5.55 6.84 10.02
C TYR A 71 -4.52 6.72 11.15
N GLU A 72 -4.87 6.08 12.27
CA GLU A 72 -3.93 5.95 13.38
C GLU A 72 -2.82 4.94 13.10
N PRO A 73 -3.09 3.74 12.59
CA PRO A 73 -2.05 2.83 12.08
C PRO A 73 -1.10 3.49 11.07
N LEU A 74 -1.60 4.30 10.14
CA LEU A 74 -0.76 5.06 9.20
C LEU A 74 0.17 6.07 9.90
N ARG A 75 -0.31 6.69 10.99
CA ARG A 75 0.55 7.61 11.77
C ARG A 75 1.67 6.87 12.50
N GLN A 76 1.37 5.68 13.01
CA GLN A 76 2.27 4.93 13.87
C GLN A 76 3.22 3.98 13.14
N CYS A 77 2.95 3.64 11.88
CA CYS A 77 3.79 2.70 11.16
C CYS A 77 5.15 3.31 10.77
N ASP A 78 6.14 2.44 10.67
CA ASP A 78 7.46 2.72 10.10
C ASP A 78 7.49 2.43 8.59
N LEU A 79 6.72 1.41 8.17
CA LEU A 79 6.59 0.95 6.80
C LEU A 79 5.11 0.85 6.41
N LEU A 80 4.75 1.48 5.30
CA LEU A 80 3.48 1.28 4.61
C LEU A 80 3.70 0.32 3.44
N ILE A 81 2.92 -0.76 3.40
CA ILE A 81 2.84 -1.66 2.24
C ILE A 81 1.50 -1.43 1.56
N LEU A 82 1.54 -1.04 0.29
CA LEU A 82 0.40 -1.05 -0.60
C LEU A 82 0.40 -2.39 -1.35
N ALA A 83 -0.68 -3.17 -1.24
CA ALA A 83 -0.79 -4.45 -1.92
C ALA A 83 -2.01 -4.48 -2.83
N SER A 84 -1.81 -4.78 -4.13
CA SER A 84 -2.86 -4.68 -5.14
C SER A 84 -2.59 -5.58 -6.34
N PRO A 85 -3.59 -6.21 -6.95
CA PRO A 85 -3.46 -6.59 -8.35
C PRO A 85 -3.35 -5.31 -9.19
N MET A 86 -2.67 -5.41 -10.34
CA MET A 86 -2.64 -4.34 -11.32
C MET A 86 -3.92 -4.34 -12.14
N TYR A 87 -4.71 -3.29 -12.04
CA TYR A 87 -5.90 -3.09 -12.86
C TYR A 87 -5.72 -1.83 -13.70
N TRP A 88 -5.72 -1.99 -15.03
CA TRP A 88 -5.53 -0.87 -15.96
C TRP A 88 -4.30 -0.02 -15.61
N TRP A 89 -3.15 -0.70 -15.42
CA TRP A 89 -1.85 -0.10 -15.08
C TRP A 89 -1.87 0.77 -13.82
N ASN A 90 -2.78 0.47 -12.88
CA ASN A 90 -2.94 1.23 -11.64
C ASN A 90 -3.28 0.31 -10.47
N LEU A 91 -3.38 0.92 -9.28
CA LEU A 91 -3.93 0.28 -8.09
C LEU A 91 -5.40 -0.09 -8.31
N ALA A 92 -5.85 -1.19 -7.74
CA ALA A 92 -7.27 -1.53 -7.69
C ALA A 92 -8.07 -0.44 -6.96
N GLY A 93 -9.32 -0.22 -7.39
CA GLY A 93 -10.19 0.86 -6.91
C GLY A 93 -10.21 1.03 -5.38
N PRO A 94 -10.48 -0.02 -4.58
CA PRO A 94 -10.52 0.10 -3.12
C PRO A 94 -9.22 0.64 -2.50
N LEU A 95 -8.05 0.27 -3.06
CA LEU A 95 -6.78 0.80 -2.58
C LEU A 95 -6.58 2.25 -3.02
N LYS A 96 -6.95 2.58 -4.26
CA LYS A 96 -6.86 3.96 -4.76
C LYS A 96 -7.76 4.90 -3.95
N ASP A 97 -8.97 4.48 -3.61
CA ASP A 97 -9.88 5.24 -2.75
C ASP A 97 -9.26 5.53 -1.38
N ALA A 98 -8.63 4.54 -0.76
CA ALA A 98 -7.94 4.73 0.52
C ALA A 98 -6.74 5.69 0.39
N VAL A 99 -5.93 5.56 -0.68
CA VAL A 99 -4.77 6.44 -0.93
C VAL A 99 -5.21 7.89 -1.15
N ASP A 100 -6.30 8.13 -1.90
CA ASP A 100 -6.83 9.49 -2.09
C ASP A 100 -7.29 10.13 -0.78
N ARG A 101 -7.66 9.33 0.21
CA ARG A 101 -8.06 9.79 1.54
C ARG A 101 -6.87 10.18 2.42
N PHE A 102 -5.63 9.86 2.04
CA PHE A 102 -4.41 10.35 2.72
C PHE A 102 -4.35 11.88 2.70
N PHE A 103 -5.01 12.53 1.76
CA PHE A 103 -5.15 13.97 1.72
C PHE A 103 -5.74 14.57 3.00
N ALA A 104 -6.53 13.82 3.75
CA ALA A 104 -7.08 14.28 5.03
C ALA A 104 -6.04 14.34 6.16
N MET A 105 -4.91 13.68 5.97
CA MET A 105 -3.82 13.67 6.96
C MET A 105 -2.93 14.90 6.76
N PRO A 106 -2.21 15.35 7.81
CA PRO A 106 -1.23 16.42 7.66
C PRO A 106 -0.01 15.92 6.89
N PHE A 107 0.18 16.36 5.66
CA PHE A 107 1.33 15.94 4.85
C PHE A 107 2.12 17.11 4.25
N ALA A 108 1.53 18.32 4.20
CA ALA A 108 2.24 19.48 3.68
C ALA A 108 1.55 20.77 4.15
N ALA A 109 1.54 21.82 3.45
CA ALA A 109 0.80 23.08 3.66
C ALA A 109 0.74 23.55 5.14
N GLY A 110 1.82 24.18 5.61
CA GLY A 110 1.85 24.93 6.87
C GLY A 110 2.15 24.11 8.13
N ARG A 111 2.52 22.84 7.99
CA ARG A 111 3.10 22.04 9.08
C ARG A 111 4.56 21.75 8.78
N GLU A 112 5.40 21.88 9.77
CA GLU A 112 6.86 21.71 9.65
C GLU A 112 7.27 20.31 9.21
N GLN A 113 6.39 19.31 9.33
CA GLN A 113 6.67 17.94 8.95
C GLN A 113 5.44 17.16 8.50
N SER A 114 5.53 16.46 7.38
CA SER A 114 4.55 15.45 6.96
C SER A 114 4.50 14.30 7.97
N ILE A 115 3.30 13.77 8.26
CA ILE A 115 3.18 12.54 9.08
C ILE A 115 3.81 11.32 8.41
N PHE A 116 4.08 11.40 7.12
CA PHE A 116 4.73 10.35 6.34
C PHE A 116 6.25 10.51 6.30
N ALA A 117 6.79 11.66 6.73
CA ALA A 117 8.23 11.91 6.70
C ALA A 117 9.01 10.84 7.50
N GLY A 118 10.06 10.31 6.87
CA GLY A 118 10.90 9.27 7.46
C GLY A 118 10.31 7.85 7.39
N LYS A 119 9.05 7.67 6.98
CA LYS A 119 8.46 6.34 6.77
C LYS A 119 8.94 5.73 5.46
N LYS A 120 8.79 4.42 5.35
CA LYS A 120 9.09 3.66 4.14
C LYS A 120 7.80 3.30 3.40
N LEU A 121 7.87 3.18 2.08
CA LEU A 121 6.77 2.69 1.22
C LEU A 121 7.27 1.53 0.36
N MET A 122 6.49 0.45 0.32
CA MET A 122 6.70 -0.70 -0.56
C MET A 122 5.39 -1.00 -1.31
N LEU A 123 5.51 -1.40 -2.58
CA LEU A 123 4.40 -1.95 -3.35
C LEU A 123 4.54 -3.47 -3.45
N VAL A 124 3.45 -4.20 -3.23
CA VAL A 124 3.33 -5.63 -3.54
C VAL A 124 2.24 -5.78 -4.60
N MET A 125 2.59 -6.27 -5.78
CA MET A 125 1.68 -6.24 -6.93
C MET A 125 1.76 -7.52 -7.75
N THR A 126 0.61 -7.97 -8.26
CA THR A 126 0.55 -9.01 -9.29
C THR A 126 -0.12 -8.47 -10.54
N SER A 127 0.33 -8.91 -11.70
CA SER A 127 -0.20 -8.53 -13.01
C SER A 127 -0.57 -9.78 -13.83
N GLY A 128 -1.35 -9.60 -14.88
CA GLY A 128 -1.61 -10.66 -15.86
C GLY A 128 -0.38 -10.94 -16.73
N GLN A 129 0.46 -9.94 -17.00
CA GLN A 129 1.65 -10.09 -17.82
C GLN A 129 2.87 -10.47 -16.98
N ALA A 130 3.92 -10.97 -17.64
CA ALA A 130 5.22 -11.19 -17.01
C ALA A 130 5.75 -9.88 -16.42
N ALA A 131 6.44 -9.98 -15.28
CA ALA A 131 6.89 -8.81 -14.52
C ALA A 131 7.82 -7.87 -15.34
N GLU A 132 8.49 -8.39 -16.37
CA GLU A 132 9.37 -7.62 -17.24
C GLU A 132 8.61 -6.76 -18.27
N HIS A 133 7.31 -7.03 -18.48
CA HIS A 133 6.50 -6.42 -19.53
C HIS A 133 5.14 -5.92 -19.05
N ASP A 134 4.94 -5.79 -17.76
CA ASP A 134 3.64 -5.43 -17.18
C ASP A 134 3.34 -3.93 -17.22
N GLY A 135 4.33 -3.09 -17.54
CA GLY A 135 4.17 -1.64 -17.68
C GLY A 135 3.98 -0.90 -16.35
N ARG A 136 4.38 -1.51 -15.21
CA ARG A 136 4.22 -0.93 -13.87
C ARG A 136 5.07 0.31 -13.63
N GLU A 137 6.04 0.59 -14.50
CA GLU A 137 6.98 1.71 -14.35
C GLU A 137 6.26 3.05 -14.19
N GLY A 138 5.13 3.21 -14.89
CA GLY A 138 4.30 4.40 -14.76
C GLY A 138 3.73 4.57 -13.34
N LEU A 139 3.22 3.50 -12.75
CA LEU A 139 2.72 3.50 -11.38
C LEU A 139 3.86 3.67 -10.37
N GLU A 140 4.99 3.01 -10.56
CA GLU A 140 6.17 3.17 -9.71
C GLU A 140 6.65 4.62 -9.69
N LEU A 141 6.69 5.28 -10.86
CA LEU A 141 7.04 6.70 -10.95
C LEU A 141 6.07 7.58 -10.16
N ILE A 142 4.77 7.31 -10.24
CA ILE A 142 3.74 8.04 -9.46
C ILE A 142 3.99 7.86 -7.95
N LEU A 143 4.24 6.63 -7.49
CA LEU A 143 4.49 6.34 -6.08
C LEU A 143 5.81 6.94 -5.59
N GLN A 144 6.85 6.94 -6.43
CA GLN A 144 8.11 7.63 -6.13
C GLN A 144 7.90 9.15 -5.98
N LYS A 145 7.10 9.77 -6.85
CA LYS A 145 6.73 11.19 -6.71
C LYS A 145 5.95 11.46 -5.43
N MET A 146 5.04 10.55 -5.07
CA MET A 146 4.33 10.63 -3.78
C MET A 146 5.32 10.56 -2.61
N CYS A 147 6.29 9.64 -2.65
CA CYS A 147 7.33 9.53 -1.62
C CYS A 147 8.16 10.80 -1.51
N GLN A 148 8.63 11.34 -2.64
CA GLN A 148 9.38 12.61 -2.66
C GLN A 148 8.58 13.77 -2.05
N PHE A 149 7.29 13.86 -2.39
CA PHE A 149 6.42 14.92 -1.88
C PHE A 149 6.13 14.78 -0.38
N THR A 150 5.99 13.57 0.11
CA THR A 150 5.62 13.27 1.51
C THR A 150 6.79 13.06 2.45
N GLY A 151 8.02 12.95 1.93
CA GLY A 151 9.22 12.65 2.71
C GLY A 151 9.38 11.16 3.07
N MET A 152 8.72 10.26 2.32
CA MET A 152 8.87 8.80 2.46
C MET A 152 10.08 8.29 1.69
N THR A 153 10.58 7.13 2.08
CA THR A 153 11.58 6.36 1.33
C THR A 153 10.90 5.27 0.51
N TRP A 154 11.07 5.29 -0.80
CA TRP A 154 10.61 4.23 -1.69
C TRP A 154 11.51 2.99 -1.59
N LEU A 155 10.96 1.83 -1.26
CA LEU A 155 11.69 0.56 -1.16
C LEU A 155 11.61 -0.30 -2.43
N GLY A 156 10.74 0.06 -3.36
CA GLY A 156 10.53 -0.72 -4.59
C GLY A 156 9.26 -1.55 -4.58
N THR A 157 9.16 -2.40 -5.60
CA THR A 157 8.01 -3.27 -5.84
C THR A 157 8.41 -4.74 -5.73
N VAL A 158 7.62 -5.50 -4.97
CA VAL A 158 7.61 -6.97 -5.04
C VAL A 158 6.52 -7.37 -6.02
N THR A 159 6.88 -8.01 -7.13
CA THR A 159 5.92 -8.29 -8.21
C THR A 159 5.98 -9.72 -8.72
N ALA A 160 4.87 -10.18 -9.31
CA ALA A 160 4.75 -11.45 -10.03
C ALA A 160 3.76 -11.32 -11.18
N GLY A 161 4.13 -11.87 -12.34
CA GLY A 161 3.21 -12.12 -13.45
C GLY A 161 2.45 -13.43 -13.23
N THR A 162 1.15 -13.44 -13.54
CA THR A 162 0.28 -14.59 -13.21
C THR A 162 -0.62 -15.05 -14.36
N ASN A 163 -0.35 -14.59 -15.59
CA ASN A 163 -1.14 -14.98 -16.77
C ASN A 163 -0.88 -16.43 -17.19
N ASP A 164 0.38 -16.81 -17.28
CA ASP A 164 0.78 -18.13 -17.81
C ASP A 164 0.88 -19.19 -16.72
N LYS A 165 1.18 -18.78 -15.49
CA LYS A 165 1.35 -19.65 -14.32
C LYS A 165 0.74 -19.01 -13.09
N SER A 166 -0.01 -19.79 -12.32
CA SER A 166 -0.43 -19.37 -11.01
C SER A 166 0.78 -19.12 -10.10
N LEU A 167 0.61 -18.35 -9.04
CA LEU A 167 1.73 -18.10 -8.14
C LEU A 167 2.18 -19.36 -7.38
N ASP A 168 1.29 -20.35 -7.22
CA ASP A 168 1.63 -21.66 -6.62
C ASP A 168 2.62 -22.44 -7.46
N GLU A 169 2.70 -22.17 -8.77
CA GLU A 169 3.64 -22.77 -9.72
C GLU A 169 4.95 -21.98 -9.86
N GLN A 170 5.12 -20.93 -9.02
CA GLN A 170 6.29 -20.03 -9.04
C GLN A 170 7.00 -20.00 -7.67
N PRO A 171 7.49 -21.13 -7.12
CA PRO A 171 8.06 -21.18 -5.78
C PRO A 171 9.24 -20.21 -5.60
N GLN A 172 10.07 -20.02 -6.63
CA GLN A 172 11.20 -19.09 -6.60
C GLN A 172 10.78 -17.62 -6.40
N VAL A 173 9.59 -17.24 -6.91
CA VAL A 173 9.03 -15.89 -6.69
C VAL A 173 8.59 -15.73 -5.23
N LEU A 174 7.97 -16.77 -4.68
CA LEU A 174 7.54 -16.79 -3.27
C LEU A 174 8.73 -16.78 -2.30
N GLU A 175 9.79 -17.52 -2.60
CA GLU A 175 11.05 -17.52 -1.83
C GLU A 175 11.70 -16.13 -1.84
N LYS A 176 11.78 -15.50 -3.03
CA LYS A 176 12.29 -14.14 -3.16
C LYS A 176 11.44 -13.13 -2.35
N ALA A 177 10.12 -13.26 -2.40
CA ALA A 177 9.21 -12.41 -1.63
C ALA A 177 9.44 -12.56 -0.13
N TYR A 178 9.62 -13.80 0.36
CA TYR A 178 9.98 -14.07 1.75
C TYR A 178 11.32 -13.43 2.12
N ALA A 179 12.36 -13.62 1.30
CA ALA A 179 13.69 -13.05 1.53
C ALA A 179 13.67 -11.51 1.59
N ILE A 180 12.88 -10.85 0.72
CA ILE A 180 12.67 -9.40 0.76
C ILE A 180 12.05 -8.99 2.11
N GLY A 181 11.01 -9.71 2.55
CA GLY A 181 10.38 -9.45 3.85
C GLY A 181 11.32 -9.65 5.03
N ALA A 182 12.18 -10.68 4.98
CA ALA A 182 13.17 -10.96 6.00
C ALA A 182 14.35 -9.97 5.99
N GLY A 183 14.55 -9.24 4.92
CA GLY A 183 15.57 -8.18 4.80
C GLY A 183 15.09 -6.77 5.22
N LEU A 184 13.84 -6.63 5.68
CA LEU A 184 13.31 -5.34 6.14
C LEU A 184 13.85 -4.97 7.52
#